data_ac460d69a8cebdb8ac055a8b540905e9
#
_entry.id   ac460d69a8cebdb8ac055a8b540905e9
#
_cell.length_a   1.000
_cell.length_b   1.000
_cell.length_c   1.000
_cell.angle_alpha   90.00
_cell.angle_beta   90.00
_cell.angle_gamma   90.00
#
_symmetry.space_group_name_H-M   'P 1'
#
loop_
_entity.id
_entity.type
_entity.pdbx_description
1 polymer ?
#
loop_
_entity_poly.entity_id
_entity_poly.type
_entity_poly.pdbx_seq_one_letter_code
_entity_poly.pdbx_strand_id
1 'polypeptide(L)'
;MSSLLLLVTLAAAARRPEAVVVRTVENMYSAPSADKDVVSQATLGQVVTALERKAGFVKIETPDTYQGWLPAAALHEYPSPRALRYASKGEVLEVVSLMAHVYRDPSATSARPKARAPMGTRLEIGGAPVSERWLRVRLPNGDSGFIQAGDVKRVDAAARRPRGSEADLVSTARRFLGVPYLWGGMTAQGLDCSGLVSLVYRVNGIEVRRDADLQFADPRLLPVEKEDLRPGDLVFFGKKKDEITHVGMFVGGGRFISATVHEAPVVQESGFDEPYWAELYQGARRPR
;
A
#
# COMPACT_ATOMS: atom_id res chain seq x y z
N MET A 1 -26.64 57.15 0.57
CA MET A 1 -26.79 55.68 0.59
C MET A 1 -25.47 55.10 0.14
N SER A 2 -24.60 54.76 1.11
CA SER A 2 -23.24 54.20 0.82
C SER A 2 -23.29 52.68 0.91
N SER A 3 -23.13 52.02 -0.22
CA SER A 3 -23.00 50.55 -0.27
C SER A 3 -21.62 50.12 0.16
N LEU A 4 -21.52 49.48 1.29
CA LEU A 4 -20.30 48.84 1.80
C LEU A 4 -20.11 47.51 1.09
N LEU A 5 -19.15 47.43 0.15
CA LEU A 5 -18.73 46.16 -0.49
C LEU A 5 -17.89 45.37 0.52
N LEU A 6 -18.45 44.27 1.01
CA LEU A 6 -17.73 43.33 1.85
C LEU A 6 -16.84 42.45 0.94
N LEU A 7 -15.53 42.73 0.90
CA LEU A 7 -14.55 41.84 0.27
C LEU A 7 -14.36 40.60 1.17
N VAL A 8 -14.99 39.49 0.78
CA VAL A 8 -14.68 38.17 1.35
C VAL A 8 -13.40 37.67 0.70
N THR A 9 -12.27 37.86 1.35
CA THR A 9 -11.00 37.22 0.97
C THR A 9 -11.11 35.72 1.32
N LEU A 10 -11.34 34.85 0.31
CA LEU A 10 -11.10 33.45 0.46
C LEU A 10 -9.60 33.24 0.71
N ALA A 11 -9.21 33.02 1.95
CA ALA A 11 -7.89 32.54 2.26
C ALA A 11 -7.72 31.16 1.61
N ALA A 12 -6.89 31.05 0.56
CA ALA A 12 -6.51 29.76 -0.01
C ALA A 12 -5.90 28.94 1.13
N ALA A 13 -6.54 27.82 1.48
CA ALA A 13 -6.03 26.92 2.49
C ALA A 13 -4.60 26.54 2.13
N ALA A 14 -3.64 26.87 3.01
CA ALA A 14 -2.24 26.57 2.78
C ALA A 14 -2.11 25.05 2.58
N ARG A 15 -1.57 24.63 1.42
CA ARG A 15 -1.34 23.22 1.12
C ARG A 15 -0.43 22.65 2.21
N ARG A 16 -0.87 21.56 2.84
CA ARG A 16 -0.08 20.89 3.88
C ARG A 16 1.27 20.43 3.32
N PRO A 17 2.34 20.45 4.11
CA PRO A 17 3.65 19.99 3.67
C PRO A 17 3.57 18.48 3.35
N GLU A 18 4.27 18.10 2.30
CA GLU A 18 4.34 16.70 1.85
C GLU A 18 5.79 16.23 1.90
N ALA A 19 5.95 14.92 2.02
CA ALA A 19 7.24 14.25 2.02
C ALA A 19 7.14 12.94 1.22
N VAL A 20 8.29 12.35 0.88
CA VAL A 20 8.37 11.03 0.27
C VAL A 20 9.12 10.08 1.20
N VAL A 21 8.63 8.85 1.31
CA VAL A 21 9.27 7.79 2.11
C VAL A 21 10.54 7.32 1.40
N VAL A 22 11.68 7.33 2.13
CA VAL A 22 13.00 6.95 1.59
C VAL A 22 13.48 5.57 2.06
N ARG A 23 12.74 4.93 2.96
CA ARG A 23 13.01 3.57 3.44
C ARG A 23 12.22 2.54 2.62
N THR A 24 12.79 1.35 2.45
CA THR A 24 12.10 0.22 1.78
C THR A 24 10.71 0.01 2.38
N VAL A 25 10.67 -0.09 3.71
CA VAL A 25 9.48 -0.21 4.55
C VAL A 25 9.78 0.51 5.86
N GLU A 26 8.85 1.29 6.37
CA GLU A 26 8.96 1.94 7.67
C GLU A 26 7.66 1.76 8.45
N ASN A 27 7.77 1.39 9.72
CA ASN A 27 6.61 1.24 10.58
C ASN A 27 5.97 2.58 10.90
N MET A 28 4.65 2.61 10.84
CA MET A 28 3.81 3.70 11.34
C MET A 28 3.32 3.33 12.74
N TYR A 29 3.57 4.21 13.69
CA TYR A 29 3.24 3.97 15.11
C TYR A 29 2.00 4.77 15.55
N SER A 30 1.30 4.28 16.57
CA SER A 30 0.12 4.94 17.16
C SER A 30 0.47 6.27 17.88
N ALA A 31 1.73 6.44 18.31
CA ALA A 31 2.25 7.63 18.97
C ALA A 31 3.73 7.88 18.56
N PRO A 32 4.33 9.05 18.85
CA PRO A 32 5.68 9.42 18.40
C PRO A 32 6.80 8.71 19.20
N SER A 33 6.81 7.38 19.16
CA SER A 33 7.82 6.51 19.76
C SER A 33 7.80 5.13 19.09
N ALA A 34 8.98 4.52 18.90
CA ALA A 34 9.12 3.16 18.39
C ALA A 34 8.68 2.06 19.38
N ASP A 35 8.44 2.42 20.64
CA ASP A 35 7.91 1.50 21.70
C ASP A 35 6.39 1.40 21.66
N LYS A 36 5.73 2.12 20.75
CA LYS A 36 4.27 2.12 20.61
C LYS A 36 3.82 1.12 19.56
N ASP A 37 2.51 0.82 19.58
CA ASP A 37 1.91 -0.14 18.66
C ASP A 37 2.12 0.27 17.22
N VAL A 38 2.53 -0.68 16.40
CA VAL A 38 2.56 -0.52 14.96
C VAL A 38 1.12 -0.57 14.44
N VAL A 39 0.72 0.47 13.72
CA VAL A 39 -0.63 0.58 13.15
C VAL A 39 -0.66 0.30 11.64
N SER A 40 0.46 0.53 10.95
CA SER A 40 0.62 0.25 9.51
C SER A 40 2.08 0.35 9.11
N GLN A 41 2.35 0.30 7.80
CA GLN A 41 3.68 0.57 7.23
C GLN A 41 3.56 1.54 6.05
N ALA A 42 4.54 2.43 5.93
CA ALA A 42 4.76 3.25 4.73
C ALA A 42 5.93 2.65 3.92
N THR A 43 5.86 2.77 2.59
CA THR A 43 6.79 2.10 1.68
C THR A 43 7.55 3.07 0.80
N LEU A 44 8.71 2.66 0.30
CA LEU A 44 9.60 3.44 -0.55
C LEU A 44 8.84 4.15 -1.69
N GLY A 45 9.11 5.44 -1.86
CA GLY A 45 8.51 6.26 -2.91
C GLY A 45 7.08 6.72 -2.65
N GLN A 46 6.45 6.30 -1.55
CA GLN A 46 5.12 6.76 -1.17
C GLN A 46 5.17 8.23 -0.77
N VAL A 47 4.40 9.07 -1.45
CA VAL A 47 4.21 10.48 -1.08
C VAL A 47 3.15 10.56 0.00
N VAL A 48 3.45 11.28 1.07
CA VAL A 48 2.62 11.40 2.27
C VAL A 48 2.46 12.86 2.67
N THR A 49 1.36 13.20 3.35
CA THR A 49 1.14 14.50 3.94
C THR A 49 1.70 14.52 5.36
N ALA A 50 2.57 15.50 5.68
CA ALA A 50 3.05 15.69 7.05
C ALA A 50 2.04 16.53 7.84
N LEU A 51 1.60 16.01 9.00
CA LEU A 51 0.58 16.63 9.85
C LEU A 51 1.17 17.31 11.08
N GLU A 52 2.04 16.59 11.81
CA GLU A 52 2.59 17.02 13.10
C GLU A 52 4.02 16.50 13.26
N ARG A 53 4.85 17.20 14.06
CA ARG A 53 6.22 16.80 14.40
C ARG A 53 6.39 16.75 15.91
N LYS A 54 6.93 15.65 16.43
CA LYS A 54 7.18 15.48 17.85
C LYS A 54 8.24 14.42 18.11
N ALA A 55 9.17 14.71 19.00
CA ALA A 55 10.18 13.74 19.50
C ALA A 55 10.96 12.99 18.40
N GLY A 56 11.32 13.65 17.30
CA GLY A 56 12.03 13.02 16.18
C GLY A 56 11.14 12.20 15.22
N PHE A 57 9.82 12.22 15.43
CA PHE A 57 8.81 11.60 14.58
C PHE A 57 7.97 12.63 13.84
N VAL A 58 7.38 12.21 12.74
CA VAL A 58 6.40 12.95 11.95
C VAL A 58 5.10 12.15 11.89
N LYS A 59 3.98 12.74 12.31
CA LYS A 59 2.66 12.18 12.03
C LYS A 59 2.36 12.44 10.57
N ILE A 60 2.08 11.39 9.84
CA ILE A 60 1.77 11.47 8.41
C ILE A 60 0.35 10.99 8.13
N GLU A 61 -0.14 11.39 6.96
CA GLU A 61 -1.34 10.83 6.34
C GLU A 61 -0.97 10.24 4.98
N THR A 62 -1.27 8.97 4.79
CA THR A 62 -1.08 8.25 3.53
C THR A 62 -2.18 8.59 2.52
N PRO A 63 -2.02 8.28 1.22
CA PRO A 63 -3.03 8.59 0.19
C PRO A 63 -4.42 8.00 0.46
N ASP A 64 -4.51 6.86 1.16
CA ASP A 64 -5.75 6.23 1.62
C ASP A 64 -6.31 6.84 2.91
N THR A 65 -5.76 8.01 3.32
CA THR A 65 -6.14 8.80 4.51
C THR A 65 -5.81 8.15 5.86
N TYR A 66 -4.99 7.10 5.87
CA TYR A 66 -4.57 6.48 7.12
C TYR A 66 -3.46 7.30 7.81
N GLN A 67 -3.50 7.39 9.13
CA GLN A 67 -2.57 8.22 9.88
C GLN A 67 -1.72 7.41 10.86
N GLY A 68 -0.47 7.81 11.03
CA GLY A 68 0.46 7.24 11.98
C GLY A 68 1.75 8.03 12.06
N TRP A 69 2.61 7.71 13.02
CA TRP A 69 3.87 8.37 13.27
C TRP A 69 5.03 7.59 12.67
N LEU A 70 5.87 8.25 11.87
CA LEU A 70 7.13 7.70 11.37
C LEU A 70 8.33 8.42 11.97
N PRO A 71 9.49 7.76 12.12
CA PRO A 71 10.76 8.46 12.35
C PRO A 71 11.02 9.49 11.23
N ALA A 72 11.38 10.71 11.59
CA ALA A 72 11.64 11.78 10.61
C ALA A 72 12.72 11.40 9.59
N ALA A 73 13.70 10.58 9.99
CA ALA A 73 14.76 10.06 9.12
C ALA A 73 14.27 9.10 8.01
N ALA A 74 13.02 8.66 8.05
CA ALA A 74 12.39 7.85 7.01
C ALA A 74 11.81 8.68 5.88
N LEU A 75 11.81 10.01 6.00
CA LEU A 75 11.17 10.94 5.09
C LEU A 75 12.19 11.87 4.43
N HIS A 76 11.98 12.14 3.14
CA HIS A 76 12.57 13.27 2.44
C HIS A 76 11.47 14.30 2.18
N GLU A 77 11.60 15.49 2.77
CA GLU A 77 10.58 16.53 2.70
C GLU A 77 10.73 17.37 1.43
N TYR A 78 9.63 17.76 0.85
CA TYR A 78 9.66 18.68 -0.28
C TYR A 78 9.87 20.12 0.22
N PRO A 79 10.77 20.88 -0.43
CA PRO A 79 11.14 22.23 0.01
C PRO A 79 9.99 23.24 -0.14
N SER A 80 8.98 22.91 -0.90
CA SER A 80 7.79 23.73 -1.05
C SER A 80 6.57 22.91 -1.52
N PRO A 81 5.34 23.41 -1.29
CA PRO A 81 4.12 22.78 -1.82
C PRO A 81 4.05 22.73 -3.36
N ARG A 82 4.92 23.51 -4.06
CA ARG A 82 5.01 23.53 -5.52
C ARG A 82 6.12 22.64 -6.06
N ALA A 83 6.95 22.05 -5.20
CA ALA A 83 8.01 21.14 -5.63
C ALA A 83 7.43 19.97 -6.40
N LEU A 84 8.17 19.51 -7.42
CA LEU A 84 7.78 18.30 -8.16
C LEU A 84 7.85 17.08 -7.22
N ARG A 85 6.78 16.30 -7.18
CA ARG A 85 6.72 15.07 -6.39
C ARG A 85 7.50 13.96 -7.08
N TYR A 86 8.13 13.11 -6.26
CA TYR A 86 8.84 11.93 -6.74
C TYR A 86 7.91 11.06 -7.58
N ALA A 87 8.42 10.55 -8.71
CA ALA A 87 7.72 9.67 -9.64
C ALA A 87 6.32 10.17 -10.07
N SER A 88 6.14 11.51 -10.20
CA SER A 88 4.83 12.13 -10.50
C SER A 88 4.67 12.62 -11.93
N LYS A 89 5.72 12.56 -12.77
CA LYS A 89 5.70 13.02 -14.16
C LYS A 89 6.44 12.09 -15.10
N GLY A 90 5.93 12.02 -16.34
CA GLY A 90 6.55 11.25 -17.41
C GLY A 90 6.47 9.74 -17.17
N GLU A 91 7.35 9.02 -17.81
CA GLU A 91 7.44 7.56 -17.68
C GLU A 91 8.22 7.19 -16.40
N VAL A 92 7.68 6.22 -15.67
CA VAL A 92 8.28 5.66 -14.45
C VAL A 92 8.30 4.13 -14.52
N LEU A 93 9.09 3.50 -13.64
CA LEU A 93 9.14 2.04 -13.50
C LEU A 93 8.28 1.63 -12.30
N GLU A 94 7.21 0.86 -12.55
CA GLU A 94 6.39 0.28 -11.51
C GLU A 94 6.84 -1.15 -11.22
N VAL A 95 7.16 -1.45 -9.96
CA VAL A 95 7.61 -2.76 -9.51
C VAL A 95 6.47 -3.76 -9.59
N VAL A 96 6.71 -4.88 -10.31
CA VAL A 96 5.76 -5.99 -10.50
C VAL A 96 6.15 -7.25 -9.74
N SER A 97 7.43 -7.45 -9.42
CA SER A 97 7.87 -8.52 -8.50
C SER A 97 7.41 -8.24 -7.07
N LEU A 98 7.35 -9.26 -6.22
CA LEU A 98 6.98 -9.10 -4.81
C LEU A 98 7.90 -8.11 -4.08
N MET A 99 9.20 -8.18 -4.42
CA MET A 99 10.25 -7.33 -3.88
C MET A 99 11.38 -7.23 -4.90
N ALA A 100 11.51 -6.08 -5.56
CA ALA A 100 12.62 -5.80 -6.45
C ALA A 100 13.86 -5.34 -5.67
N HIS A 101 15.04 -5.60 -6.24
CA HIS A 101 16.31 -5.18 -5.69
C HIS A 101 16.94 -4.08 -6.55
N VAL A 102 17.39 -3.01 -5.90
CA VAL A 102 18.14 -1.93 -6.54
C VAL A 102 19.62 -2.07 -6.16
N TYR A 103 20.48 -2.25 -7.16
CA TYR A 103 21.91 -2.50 -7.00
C TYR A 103 22.73 -1.24 -7.27
N ARG A 104 23.96 -1.20 -6.72
CA ARG A 104 24.92 -0.14 -7.04
C ARG A 104 25.43 -0.26 -8.48
N ASP A 105 25.66 -1.48 -8.93
CA ASP A 105 26.18 -1.83 -10.24
C ASP A 105 25.19 -2.75 -10.96
N PRO A 106 25.18 -2.83 -12.31
CA PRO A 106 24.23 -3.69 -13.04
C PRO A 106 24.66 -5.17 -12.96
N SER A 107 24.72 -5.70 -11.74
CA SER A 107 25.10 -7.08 -11.43
C SER A 107 24.38 -7.54 -10.16
N ALA A 108 23.76 -8.71 -10.23
CA ALA A 108 23.08 -9.33 -9.10
C ALA A 108 24.02 -10.19 -8.22
N THR A 109 25.25 -10.44 -8.68
CA THR A 109 26.20 -11.37 -8.04
C THR A 109 27.42 -10.69 -7.44
N SER A 110 27.71 -9.43 -7.82
CA SER A 110 28.93 -8.74 -7.38
C SER A 110 28.75 -7.95 -6.08
N ALA A 111 27.54 -7.60 -5.70
CA ALA A 111 27.27 -6.84 -4.49
C ALA A 111 25.83 -7.09 -3.97
N ARG A 112 25.64 -6.91 -2.67
CA ARG A 112 24.30 -6.87 -2.09
C ARG A 112 23.52 -5.64 -2.59
N PRO A 113 22.19 -5.71 -2.68
CA PRO A 113 21.35 -4.57 -3.02
C PRO A 113 21.57 -3.40 -2.07
N LYS A 114 21.59 -2.17 -2.60
CA LYS A 114 21.62 -0.94 -1.80
C LYS A 114 20.23 -0.53 -1.30
N ALA A 115 19.17 -0.94 -2.01
CA ALA A 115 17.78 -0.73 -1.61
C ALA A 115 16.90 -1.87 -2.14
N ARG A 116 15.72 -2.01 -1.56
CA ARG A 116 14.66 -2.90 -2.03
C ARG A 116 13.40 -2.08 -2.26
N ALA A 117 12.63 -2.46 -3.25
CA ALA A 117 11.38 -1.78 -3.63
C ALA A 117 10.23 -2.79 -3.64
N PRO A 118 9.23 -2.66 -2.75
CA PRO A 118 8.08 -3.54 -2.70
C PRO A 118 7.21 -3.44 -3.96
N MET A 119 6.40 -4.47 -4.22
CA MET A 119 5.40 -4.47 -5.29
C MET A 119 4.56 -3.19 -5.28
N GLY A 120 4.34 -2.62 -6.46
CA GLY A 120 3.57 -1.38 -6.64
C GLY A 120 4.36 -0.09 -6.40
N THR A 121 5.64 -0.16 -5.95
CA THR A 121 6.52 1.00 -5.89
C THR A 121 6.75 1.57 -7.28
N ARG A 122 6.64 2.90 -7.43
CA ARG A 122 7.00 3.61 -8.65
C ARG A 122 8.35 4.28 -8.47
N LEU A 123 9.29 4.02 -9.37
CA LEU A 123 10.65 4.54 -9.35
C LEU A 123 10.88 5.45 -10.56
N GLU A 124 11.56 6.58 -10.37
CA GLU A 124 11.98 7.44 -11.48
C GLU A 124 13.03 6.74 -12.35
N ILE A 125 12.93 6.93 -13.67
CA ILE A 125 13.93 6.48 -14.62
C ILE A 125 15.16 7.39 -14.48
N GLY A 126 16.31 6.79 -14.16
CA GLY A 126 17.57 7.50 -13.90
C GLY A 126 18.39 7.82 -15.16
N GLY A 127 17.89 7.49 -16.36
CA GLY A 127 18.57 7.68 -17.63
C GLY A 127 18.35 6.53 -18.61
N ALA A 128 19.15 6.48 -19.67
CA ALA A 128 19.07 5.41 -20.67
C ALA A 128 19.30 4.02 -20.02
N PRO A 129 18.67 2.95 -20.56
CA PRO A 129 18.96 1.58 -20.15
C PRO A 129 20.45 1.28 -20.33
N VAL A 130 21.01 0.47 -19.43
CA VAL A 130 22.40 -0.01 -19.53
C VAL A 130 22.49 -1.22 -20.46
N SER A 131 21.43 -2.03 -20.44
CA SER A 131 21.23 -3.17 -21.31
C SER A 131 19.75 -3.55 -21.32
N GLU A 132 19.34 -4.53 -22.11
CA GLU A 132 17.98 -5.08 -22.08
C GLU A 132 17.58 -5.64 -20.69
N ARG A 133 18.57 -6.06 -19.92
CA ARG A 133 18.38 -6.66 -18.60
C ARG A 133 18.41 -5.63 -17.46
N TRP A 134 19.06 -4.48 -17.61
CA TRP A 134 19.31 -3.53 -16.53
C TRP A 134 18.85 -2.13 -16.88
N LEU A 135 17.97 -1.61 -16.03
CA LEU A 135 17.44 -0.25 -16.11
C LEU A 135 18.06 0.62 -15.00
N ARG A 136 18.30 1.88 -15.31
CA ARG A 136 18.78 2.86 -14.34
C ARG A 136 17.60 3.51 -13.62
N VAL A 137 17.67 3.60 -12.30
CA VAL A 137 16.63 4.24 -11.47
C VAL A 137 17.23 5.34 -10.60
N ARG A 138 16.41 6.32 -10.25
CA ARG A 138 16.66 7.28 -9.20
C ARG A 138 15.76 6.95 -8.01
N LEU A 139 16.33 6.93 -6.82
CA LEU A 139 15.63 6.71 -5.56
C LEU A 139 15.11 8.05 -4.98
N PRO A 140 14.10 8.04 -4.08
CA PRO A 140 13.53 9.27 -3.52
C PRO A 140 14.52 10.12 -2.70
N ASN A 141 15.60 9.54 -2.20
CA ASN A 141 16.68 10.26 -1.51
C ASN A 141 17.72 10.88 -2.47
N GLY A 142 17.47 10.84 -3.79
CA GLY A 142 18.37 11.35 -4.82
C GLY A 142 19.44 10.36 -5.30
N ASP A 143 19.62 9.24 -4.63
CA ASP A 143 20.57 8.20 -5.03
C ASP A 143 20.15 7.56 -6.37
N SER A 144 21.15 7.06 -7.11
CA SER A 144 20.94 6.26 -8.32
C SER A 144 21.27 4.80 -8.08
N GLY A 145 20.68 3.92 -8.88
CA GLY A 145 20.97 2.49 -8.87
C GLY A 145 20.48 1.79 -10.11
N PHE A 146 20.58 0.47 -10.11
CA PHE A 146 20.18 -0.39 -11.22
C PHE A 146 19.17 -1.42 -10.74
N ILE A 147 18.13 -1.63 -11.54
CA ILE A 147 17.07 -2.62 -11.30
C ILE A 147 16.96 -3.56 -12.49
N GLN A 148 16.61 -4.82 -12.24
CA GLN A 148 16.40 -5.76 -13.34
C GLN A 148 15.11 -5.42 -14.09
N ALA A 149 15.16 -5.46 -15.42
CA ALA A 149 14.00 -5.13 -16.27
C ALA A 149 12.79 -6.07 -16.03
N GLY A 150 13.04 -7.34 -15.67
CA GLY A 150 12.00 -8.30 -15.34
C GLY A 150 11.25 -8.04 -14.03
N ASP A 151 11.78 -7.16 -13.16
CA ASP A 151 11.13 -6.79 -11.90
C ASP A 151 10.13 -5.63 -12.03
N VAL A 152 10.11 -4.96 -13.18
CA VAL A 152 9.37 -3.72 -13.38
C VAL A 152 8.64 -3.67 -14.72
N LYS A 153 7.63 -2.82 -14.80
CA LYS A 153 7.01 -2.39 -16.07
C LYS A 153 7.08 -0.86 -16.19
N ARG A 154 7.14 -0.37 -17.42
CA ARG A 154 7.05 1.07 -17.71
C ARG A 154 5.60 1.52 -17.67
N VAL A 155 5.33 2.62 -17.00
CA VAL A 155 4.00 3.22 -16.91
C VAL A 155 4.12 4.75 -16.93
N ASP A 156 3.08 5.44 -17.38
CA ASP A 156 2.98 6.88 -17.20
C ASP A 156 2.68 7.18 -15.71
N ALA A 157 3.45 8.07 -15.11
CA ALA A 157 3.30 8.47 -13.72
C ALA A 157 1.90 9.04 -13.40
N ALA A 158 1.32 9.79 -14.35
CA ALA A 158 0.00 10.40 -14.20
C ALA A 158 -1.15 9.42 -14.48
N ALA A 159 -0.88 8.28 -15.14
CA ALA A 159 -1.90 7.31 -15.44
C ALA A 159 -2.38 6.59 -14.18
N ARG A 160 -3.72 6.47 -14.07
CA ARG A 160 -4.30 5.57 -13.08
C ARG A 160 -3.98 4.12 -13.45
N ARG A 161 -3.76 3.28 -12.44
CA ARG A 161 -3.66 1.84 -12.69
C ARG A 161 -4.99 1.36 -13.28
N PRO A 162 -4.97 0.57 -14.37
CA PRO A 162 -6.19 -0.03 -14.88
C PRO A 162 -6.80 -0.95 -13.82
N ARG A 163 -8.11 -0.99 -13.76
CA ARG A 163 -8.82 -1.91 -12.87
C ARG A 163 -8.59 -3.34 -13.36
N GLY A 164 -8.02 -4.17 -12.49
CA GLY A 164 -7.85 -5.60 -12.73
C GLY A 164 -9.18 -6.35 -12.72
N SER A 165 -9.23 -7.45 -13.45
CA SER A 165 -10.33 -8.41 -13.41
C SER A 165 -10.33 -9.22 -12.10
N GLU A 166 -11.41 -9.97 -11.85
CA GLU A 166 -11.47 -10.94 -10.74
C GLU A 166 -10.28 -11.93 -10.78
N ALA A 167 -9.92 -12.40 -11.96
CA ALA A 167 -8.78 -13.30 -12.16
C ALA A 167 -7.44 -12.62 -11.83
N ASP A 168 -7.26 -11.34 -12.16
CA ASP A 168 -6.05 -10.58 -11.82
C ASP A 168 -5.93 -10.40 -10.30
N LEU A 169 -7.02 -10.11 -9.61
CA LEU A 169 -7.05 -10.00 -8.15
C LEU A 169 -6.61 -11.32 -7.49
N VAL A 170 -7.23 -12.44 -7.88
CA VAL A 170 -6.90 -13.77 -7.34
C VAL A 170 -5.47 -14.16 -7.66
N SER A 171 -5.04 -13.97 -8.92
CA SER A 171 -3.66 -14.26 -9.35
C SER A 171 -2.65 -13.45 -8.54
N THR A 172 -2.93 -12.16 -8.31
CA THR A 172 -2.06 -11.29 -7.52
C THR A 172 -1.99 -11.75 -6.06
N ALA A 173 -3.14 -12.08 -5.45
CA ALA A 173 -3.20 -12.53 -4.05
C ALA A 173 -2.42 -13.84 -3.84
N ARG A 174 -2.57 -14.80 -4.74
CA ARG A 174 -1.89 -16.10 -4.68
C ARG A 174 -0.36 -16.01 -4.74
N ARG A 175 0.18 -14.93 -5.31
CA ARG A 175 1.63 -14.70 -5.29
C ARG A 175 2.19 -14.48 -3.89
N PHE A 176 1.35 -14.13 -2.92
CA PHE A 176 1.75 -13.90 -1.52
C PHE A 176 1.59 -15.14 -0.63
N LEU A 177 1.12 -16.29 -1.15
CA LEU A 177 1.01 -17.52 -0.36
C LEU A 177 2.33 -17.84 0.33
N GLY A 178 2.27 -18.17 1.63
CA GLY A 178 3.42 -18.45 2.47
C GLY A 178 4.16 -17.21 3.01
N VAL A 179 3.80 -16.00 2.62
CA VAL A 179 4.36 -14.78 3.23
C VAL A 179 3.97 -14.74 4.71
N PRO A 180 4.92 -14.48 5.64
CA PRO A 180 4.63 -14.44 7.07
C PRO A 180 3.56 -13.40 7.44
N TYR A 181 2.73 -13.75 8.42
CA TYR A 181 1.86 -12.77 9.07
C TYR A 181 2.70 -11.78 9.87
N LEU A 182 2.42 -10.52 9.68
CA LEU A 182 3.03 -9.43 10.44
C LEU A 182 1.96 -8.37 10.72
N TRP A 183 1.69 -8.10 12.00
CA TRP A 183 0.77 -7.03 12.39
C TRP A 183 1.23 -5.68 11.82
N GLY A 184 0.31 -4.95 11.17
CA GLY A 184 0.62 -3.70 10.46
C GLY A 184 1.31 -3.88 9.10
N GLY A 185 1.64 -5.10 8.70
CA GLY A 185 2.43 -5.41 7.51
C GLY A 185 1.76 -5.05 6.19
N MET A 186 2.52 -4.47 5.25
CA MET A 186 2.06 -3.97 3.95
C MET A 186 2.87 -4.47 2.76
N THR A 187 3.79 -5.42 2.95
CA THR A 187 4.72 -5.89 1.90
C THR A 187 4.99 -7.38 1.99
N ALA A 188 5.67 -7.96 0.99
CA ALA A 188 6.11 -9.35 1.01
C ALA A 188 7.15 -9.68 2.12
N GLN A 189 7.56 -8.72 2.95
CA GLN A 189 8.34 -8.99 4.17
C GLN A 189 7.46 -9.45 5.33
N GLY A 190 6.18 -9.19 5.26
CA GLY A 190 5.12 -9.57 6.17
C GLY A 190 3.86 -8.79 5.86
N LEU A 191 2.71 -9.42 6.01
CA LEU A 191 1.39 -8.88 5.74
C LEU A 191 0.45 -9.18 6.91
N ASP A 192 -0.42 -8.23 7.27
CA ASP A 192 -1.64 -8.58 7.98
C ASP A 192 -2.81 -8.79 7.02
N CYS A 193 -3.98 -9.14 7.53
CA CYS A 193 -5.14 -9.50 6.73
C CYS A 193 -5.60 -8.36 5.80
N SER A 194 -5.81 -7.17 6.34
CA SER A 194 -6.24 -5.99 5.60
C SER A 194 -5.11 -5.37 4.76
N GLY A 195 -3.85 -5.53 5.17
CA GLY A 195 -2.67 -5.14 4.40
C GLY A 195 -2.50 -5.97 3.12
N LEU A 196 -2.73 -7.29 3.17
CA LEU A 196 -2.78 -8.14 1.98
C LEU A 196 -3.86 -7.64 1.01
N VAL A 197 -5.08 -7.46 1.50
CA VAL A 197 -6.21 -6.97 0.72
C VAL A 197 -5.89 -5.61 0.11
N SER A 198 -5.47 -4.64 0.90
CA SER A 198 -5.15 -3.28 0.42
C SER A 198 -4.05 -3.29 -0.65
N LEU A 199 -3.01 -4.12 -0.48
CA LEU A 199 -1.94 -4.24 -1.46
C LEU A 199 -2.44 -4.84 -2.78
N VAL A 200 -3.16 -5.97 -2.72
CA VAL A 200 -3.71 -6.65 -3.89
C VAL A 200 -4.63 -5.71 -4.69
N TYR A 201 -5.56 -5.05 -4.02
CA TYR A 201 -6.48 -4.13 -4.67
C TYR A 201 -5.76 -2.92 -5.26
N ARG A 202 -4.86 -2.29 -4.53
CA ARG A 202 -4.09 -1.12 -4.98
C ARG A 202 -3.28 -1.38 -6.24
N VAL A 203 -2.59 -2.51 -6.34
CA VAL A 203 -1.80 -2.83 -7.55
C VAL A 203 -2.70 -3.19 -8.74
N ASN A 204 -3.95 -3.57 -8.49
CA ASN A 204 -5.00 -3.79 -9.48
C ASN A 204 -5.95 -2.57 -9.64
N GLY A 205 -5.49 -1.37 -9.30
CA GLY A 205 -6.19 -0.12 -9.61
C GLY A 205 -7.45 0.15 -8.79
N ILE A 206 -7.65 -0.54 -7.68
CA ILE A 206 -8.78 -0.39 -6.77
C ILE A 206 -8.26 0.09 -5.42
N GLU A 207 -8.83 1.16 -4.88
CA GLU A 207 -8.45 1.68 -3.56
C GLU A 207 -9.46 1.21 -2.51
N VAL A 208 -8.95 0.59 -1.46
CA VAL A 208 -9.69 0.22 -0.25
C VAL A 208 -9.00 0.83 0.97
N ARG A 209 -9.71 0.94 2.08
CA ARG A 209 -9.17 1.45 3.33
C ARG A 209 -8.16 0.49 3.95
N ARG A 210 -7.39 0.98 4.94
CA ARG A 210 -6.31 0.20 5.55
C ARG A 210 -6.80 -0.93 6.44
N ASP A 211 -7.70 -0.66 7.38
CA ASP A 211 -8.12 -1.62 8.40
C ASP A 211 -9.38 -2.37 7.99
N ALA A 212 -9.54 -3.60 8.50
CA ALA A 212 -10.64 -4.48 8.12
C ALA A 212 -12.02 -3.90 8.48
N ASP A 213 -12.17 -3.29 9.64
CA ASP A 213 -13.38 -2.60 10.08
C ASP A 213 -13.70 -1.39 9.20
N LEU A 214 -12.67 -0.59 8.84
CA LEU A 214 -12.80 0.53 7.93
C LEU A 214 -13.18 0.06 6.51
N GLN A 215 -12.66 -1.09 6.05
CA GLN A 215 -13.06 -1.70 4.78
C GLN A 215 -14.51 -2.17 4.82
N PHE A 216 -14.93 -2.81 5.90
CA PHE A 216 -16.32 -3.26 6.07
C PHE A 216 -17.33 -2.10 6.07
N ALA A 217 -16.97 -0.99 6.71
CA ALA A 217 -17.79 0.22 6.83
C ALA A 217 -17.67 1.17 5.60
N ASP A 218 -16.82 0.88 4.61
CA ASP A 218 -16.59 1.77 3.48
C ASP A 218 -17.82 1.83 2.55
N PRO A 219 -18.48 2.99 2.40
CA PRO A 219 -19.67 3.13 1.54
C PRO A 219 -19.39 2.94 0.04
N ARG A 220 -18.12 2.93 -0.37
CA ARG A 220 -17.71 2.63 -1.74
C ARG A 220 -17.77 1.13 -2.06
N LEU A 221 -17.89 0.29 -1.03
CA LEU A 221 -18.02 -1.16 -1.16
C LEU A 221 -19.49 -1.57 -1.01
N LEU A 222 -19.98 -2.35 -1.97
CA LEU A 222 -21.38 -2.83 -1.94
C LEU A 222 -21.49 -4.08 -1.07
N PRO A 223 -22.52 -4.21 -0.23
CA PRO A 223 -22.84 -5.47 0.42
C PRO A 223 -23.10 -6.57 -0.63
N VAL A 224 -22.63 -7.78 -0.32
CA VAL A 224 -22.83 -8.97 -1.14
C VAL A 224 -23.36 -10.10 -0.25
N GLU A 225 -24.39 -10.79 -0.72
CA GLU A 225 -24.91 -11.97 -0.04
C GLU A 225 -23.94 -13.16 -0.24
N LYS A 226 -23.94 -14.10 0.69
CA LYS A 226 -23.04 -15.25 0.68
C LYS A 226 -23.14 -16.06 -0.61
N GLU A 227 -24.36 -16.22 -1.11
CA GLU A 227 -24.70 -16.99 -2.32
C GLU A 227 -24.25 -16.30 -3.61
N ASP A 228 -24.03 -14.96 -3.57
CA ASP A 228 -23.64 -14.13 -4.71
C ASP A 228 -22.14 -13.82 -4.74
N LEU A 229 -21.33 -14.48 -3.90
CA LEU A 229 -19.90 -14.27 -3.82
C LEU A 229 -19.21 -14.61 -5.14
N ARG A 230 -18.30 -13.72 -5.56
CA ARG A 230 -17.43 -13.87 -6.73
C ARG A 230 -15.97 -13.72 -6.35
N PRO A 231 -15.04 -14.34 -7.08
CA PRO A 231 -13.62 -14.13 -6.87
C PRO A 231 -13.29 -12.62 -6.84
N GLY A 232 -12.52 -12.21 -5.84
CA GLY A 232 -12.23 -10.81 -5.62
C GLY A 232 -13.12 -10.11 -4.60
N ASP A 233 -14.24 -10.69 -4.15
CA ASP A 233 -15.02 -10.11 -3.06
C ASP A 233 -14.29 -10.19 -1.73
N LEU A 234 -14.49 -9.20 -0.88
CA LEU A 234 -13.99 -9.18 0.49
C LEU A 234 -14.95 -9.93 1.40
N VAL A 235 -14.41 -10.83 2.21
CA VAL A 235 -15.15 -11.57 3.24
C VAL A 235 -14.62 -11.18 4.61
N PHE A 236 -15.53 -10.87 5.53
CA PHE A 236 -15.21 -10.27 6.81
C PHE A 236 -15.63 -11.15 7.97
N PHE A 237 -14.79 -11.17 9.00
CA PHE A 237 -14.93 -12.04 10.15
C PHE A 237 -14.77 -11.25 11.45
N GLY A 238 -15.47 -11.70 12.49
CA GLY A 238 -15.42 -11.12 13.81
C GLY A 238 -16.40 -11.81 14.74
N LYS A 239 -16.31 -11.59 16.05
CA LYS A 239 -17.22 -12.22 17.02
C LYS A 239 -18.63 -11.63 16.95
N LYS A 240 -18.76 -10.36 16.51
CA LYS A 240 -20.01 -9.65 16.33
C LYS A 240 -19.95 -8.79 15.07
N LYS A 241 -21.11 -8.44 14.52
CA LYS A 241 -21.23 -7.64 13.29
C LYS A 241 -20.51 -6.29 13.35
N ASP A 242 -20.43 -5.68 14.50
CA ASP A 242 -19.80 -4.38 14.71
C ASP A 242 -18.34 -4.49 15.19
N GLU A 243 -17.83 -5.72 15.33
CA GLU A 243 -16.48 -6.00 15.80
C GLU A 243 -15.68 -6.80 14.74
N ILE A 244 -15.52 -6.19 13.56
CA ILE A 244 -14.73 -6.81 12.48
C ILE A 244 -13.25 -6.81 12.87
N THR A 245 -12.67 -8.00 12.94
CA THR A 245 -11.27 -8.19 13.34
C THR A 245 -10.42 -8.85 12.25
N HIS A 246 -11.05 -9.36 11.19
CA HIS A 246 -10.35 -10.05 10.12
C HIS A 246 -11.04 -9.87 8.78
N VAL A 247 -10.25 -9.91 7.71
CA VAL A 247 -10.70 -9.85 6.33
C VAL A 247 -9.89 -10.81 5.46
N GLY A 248 -10.58 -11.42 4.49
CA GLY A 248 -9.96 -12.17 3.40
C GLY A 248 -10.55 -11.77 2.07
N MET A 249 -10.01 -12.30 1.00
CA MET A 249 -10.53 -12.15 -0.35
C MET A 249 -11.03 -13.51 -0.85
N PHE A 250 -12.28 -13.58 -1.24
CA PHE A 250 -12.86 -14.80 -1.82
C PHE A 250 -12.18 -15.14 -3.15
N VAL A 251 -11.78 -16.39 -3.34
CA VAL A 251 -11.03 -16.84 -4.52
C VAL A 251 -11.80 -17.85 -5.37
N GLY A 252 -13.07 -18.09 -5.03
CA GLY A 252 -13.91 -19.10 -5.68
C GLY A 252 -13.84 -20.46 -5.01
N GLY A 253 -14.70 -21.38 -5.41
CA GLY A 253 -14.69 -22.78 -4.93
C GLY A 253 -14.88 -22.95 -3.42
N GLY A 254 -15.62 -22.03 -2.77
CA GLY A 254 -15.82 -22.07 -1.32
C GLY A 254 -14.55 -21.73 -0.51
N ARG A 255 -13.58 -21.02 -1.10
CA ARG A 255 -12.31 -20.68 -0.45
C ARG A 255 -12.05 -19.18 -0.47
N PHE A 256 -11.28 -18.71 0.50
CA PHE A 256 -10.76 -17.35 0.56
C PHE A 256 -9.27 -17.34 0.92
N ILE A 257 -8.55 -16.29 0.55
CA ILE A 257 -7.14 -16.07 0.88
C ILE A 257 -7.03 -14.93 1.89
N SER A 258 -6.24 -15.11 2.94
CA SER A 258 -5.94 -14.07 3.92
C SER A 258 -4.57 -14.28 4.56
N ALA A 259 -3.98 -13.22 5.10
CA ALA A 259 -2.88 -13.33 6.05
C ALA A 259 -3.50 -13.54 7.44
N THR A 260 -3.22 -14.65 8.09
CA THR A 260 -3.85 -15.05 9.35
C THR A 260 -2.83 -15.72 10.27
N VAL A 261 -3.16 -15.81 11.56
CA VAL A 261 -2.43 -16.60 12.55
C VAL A 261 -3.17 -17.91 12.89
N HIS A 262 -4.35 -18.12 12.31
CA HIS A 262 -5.08 -19.37 12.45
C HIS A 262 -4.37 -20.48 11.65
N GLU A 263 -4.17 -21.64 12.26
CA GLU A 263 -3.37 -22.78 11.76
C GLU A 263 -1.88 -22.45 11.56
N ALA A 264 -1.54 -21.49 10.73
CA ALA A 264 -0.17 -21.04 10.50
C ALA A 264 -0.11 -19.52 10.36
N PRO A 265 0.96 -18.86 10.87
CA PRO A 265 1.09 -17.39 10.82
C PRO A 265 1.59 -16.92 9.43
N VAL A 266 0.81 -17.18 8.38
CA VAL A 266 1.16 -16.87 6.99
C VAL A 266 -0.05 -16.43 6.17
N VAL A 267 0.21 -15.97 4.95
CA VAL A 267 -0.82 -15.88 3.91
C VAL A 267 -1.18 -17.28 3.43
N GLN A 268 -2.44 -17.65 3.55
CA GLN A 268 -2.94 -18.98 3.16
C GLN A 268 -4.36 -18.89 2.60
N GLU A 269 -4.79 -19.97 1.90
CA GLU A 269 -6.18 -20.17 1.53
C GLU A 269 -6.86 -21.07 2.57
N SER A 270 -8.03 -20.63 3.05
CA SER A 270 -8.88 -21.37 3.99
C SER A 270 -10.24 -21.71 3.37
N GLY A 271 -10.89 -22.75 3.86
CA GLY A 271 -12.25 -23.08 3.47
C GLY A 271 -13.26 -22.13 4.12
N PHE A 272 -14.18 -21.63 3.33
CA PHE A 272 -15.18 -20.68 3.82
C PHE A 272 -16.20 -21.31 4.79
N ASP A 273 -16.43 -22.64 4.65
CA ASP A 273 -17.34 -23.41 5.48
C ASP A 273 -16.63 -24.20 6.60
N GLU A 274 -15.33 -23.99 6.80
CA GLU A 274 -14.62 -24.51 7.97
C GLU A 274 -15.27 -23.96 9.25
N PRO A 275 -15.51 -24.78 10.29
CA PRO A 275 -16.27 -24.37 11.47
C PRO A 275 -15.79 -23.05 12.10
N TYR A 276 -14.48 -22.86 12.20
CA TYR A 276 -13.89 -21.64 12.75
C TYR A 276 -14.28 -20.40 11.96
N TRP A 277 -14.18 -20.45 10.62
CA TRP A 277 -14.48 -19.30 9.77
C TRP A 277 -15.98 -19.09 9.59
N ALA A 278 -16.76 -20.17 9.50
CA ALA A 278 -18.20 -20.11 9.39
C ALA A 278 -18.86 -19.43 10.61
N GLU A 279 -18.37 -19.73 11.83
CA GLU A 279 -18.83 -19.11 13.08
C GLU A 279 -18.53 -17.60 13.12
N LEU A 280 -17.37 -17.18 12.59
CA LEU A 280 -16.91 -15.79 12.65
C LEU A 280 -17.42 -14.92 11.49
N TYR A 281 -18.01 -15.48 10.45
CA TYR A 281 -18.45 -14.74 9.27
C TYR A 281 -19.47 -13.64 9.57
N GLN A 282 -19.20 -12.40 9.12
CA GLN A 282 -20.02 -11.22 9.40
C GLN A 282 -20.58 -10.56 8.14
N GLY A 283 -20.18 -11.00 6.96
CA GLY A 283 -20.69 -10.47 5.69
C GLY A 283 -19.59 -10.26 4.65
N ALA A 284 -20.00 -9.82 3.48
CA ALA A 284 -19.07 -9.58 2.37
C ALA A 284 -19.28 -8.20 1.73
N ARG A 285 -18.26 -7.75 1.00
CA ARG A 285 -18.26 -6.48 0.26
C ARG A 285 -17.61 -6.64 -1.10
N ARG A 286 -18.13 -5.90 -2.09
CA ARG A 286 -17.58 -5.81 -3.44
C ARG A 286 -17.22 -4.38 -3.78
N PRO A 287 -16.00 -4.06 -4.21
CA PRO A 287 -15.65 -2.74 -4.75
C PRO A 287 -16.45 -2.41 -6.01
N ARG A 288 -17.02 -1.19 -6.05
CA ARG A 288 -17.72 -0.67 -7.23
C ARG A 288 -16.84 -0.52 -8.44
#